data_45874641feb97f260006ffab86cebb40
#
_entry.id   45874641feb97f260006ffab86cebb40
#
_cell.length_a   1.000
_cell.length_b   1.000
_cell.length_c   1.000
_cell.angle_alpha   90.00
_cell.angle_beta   90.00
_cell.angle_gamma   90.00
#
_symmetry.space_group_name_H-M   'P 1'
#
loop_
_entity.id
_entity.type
_entity.pdbx_description
1 polymer ?
#
loop_
_entity_poly.entity_id
_entity_poly.type
_entity_poly.pdbx_seq_one_letter_code
_entity_poly.pdbx_strand_id
1 'polypeptide(L)'
;MRCRNLAGWCVAGMLALFPALAADVPDEQVTTAKLPASTPYRIFLPDFTISHVADGRLYLIDGDTLKLQGMVATGFAGLMALSPDRSELYIATTYYTRLGHGERNDVVDIYDLATLAWKGEISIPPKHAQALPYRGVLRTSADGRLLFVQNATPASSVSVVDLKARKFLAEVPTPGCWIILPSSTVASRFSTLCGDGTILTVTLDDEGKPKTHKRSGRFFNPDDDPIFVHAENIGDRYYFVSFKGMLHTANLGGEQATFEAPSSLLTGDDARGGWRPGGYQILALHEPTGRLFVAMHPKGKEGSHKNPAKEIWVFDLASGKRIARVPGSNAIAIAVSRNDQPRLYAIDGLKMALVVYDARSKPVVKRRMENAAEIATALEMQ
;
A
#
# COMPACT_ATOMS: atom_id res chain seq x y z
N MET A 1 52.58 -55.02 70.24
CA MET A 1 51.34 -55.72 69.86
C MET A 1 50.97 -55.34 68.43
N ARG A 2 50.72 -56.25 67.63
CA ARG A 2 50.59 -56.41 66.17
C ARG A 2 50.09 -55.19 65.35
N CYS A 3 50.98 -54.75 64.43
CA CYS A 3 50.66 -53.97 63.23
C CYS A 3 49.98 -54.85 62.22
N ARG A 4 48.87 -54.38 61.53
CA ARG A 4 48.32 -54.99 60.33
C ARG A 4 48.40 -53.99 59.21
N ASN A 5 49.21 -54.34 58.20
CA ASN A 5 49.29 -53.66 56.89
C ASN A 5 47.97 -53.75 56.09
N LEU A 6 47.49 -52.67 55.52
CA LEU A 6 46.52 -52.63 54.48
C LEU A 6 47.15 -52.05 53.22
N ALA A 7 47.40 -52.94 52.26
CA ALA A 7 47.84 -52.57 50.91
C ALA A 7 46.65 -52.00 50.11
N GLY A 8 46.77 -50.73 49.71
CA GLY A 8 45.82 -50.10 48.79
C GLY A 8 46.20 -50.35 47.33
N TRP A 9 45.29 -50.89 46.55
CA TRP A 9 45.46 -51.09 45.13
C TRP A 9 45.02 -49.78 44.42
N CYS A 10 45.97 -49.12 43.72
CA CYS A 10 45.69 -48.06 42.79
C CYS A 10 45.29 -48.66 41.44
N VAL A 11 44.02 -48.58 41.08
CA VAL A 11 43.56 -48.87 39.72
C VAL A 11 43.77 -47.60 38.87
N ALA A 12 44.78 -47.61 38.02
CA ALA A 12 44.99 -46.59 37.01
C ALA A 12 43.97 -46.77 35.87
N GLY A 13 42.93 -45.93 35.84
CA GLY A 13 41.97 -45.89 34.73
C GLY A 13 42.63 -45.25 33.51
N MET A 14 42.88 -46.04 32.45
CA MET A 14 43.23 -45.53 31.12
C MET A 14 42.01 -44.86 30.50
N LEU A 15 41.93 -43.51 30.47
CA LEU A 15 41.01 -42.77 29.61
C LEU A 15 41.48 -42.94 28.15
N ALA A 16 40.77 -43.77 27.38
CA ALA A 16 40.92 -43.84 25.93
C ALA A 16 40.30 -42.54 25.33
N LEU A 17 41.15 -41.60 24.89
CA LEU A 17 40.76 -40.48 24.06
C LEU A 17 40.37 -41.05 22.67
N PHE A 18 39.06 -41.19 22.42
CA PHE A 18 38.58 -41.40 21.07
C PHE A 18 38.68 -40.01 20.35
N PRO A 19 39.35 -39.91 19.18
CA PRO A 19 39.25 -38.73 18.36
C PRO A 19 37.79 -38.61 17.92
N ALA A 20 37.13 -37.53 18.31
CA ALA A 20 35.86 -37.14 17.72
C ALA A 20 36.13 -36.87 16.24
N LEU A 21 35.76 -37.81 15.35
CA LEU A 21 35.65 -37.52 13.93
C LEU A 21 34.60 -36.43 13.79
N ALA A 22 35.07 -35.18 13.58
CA ALA A 22 34.19 -34.12 13.09
C ALA A 22 33.62 -34.64 11.76
N ALA A 23 32.35 -35.03 11.76
CA ALA A 23 31.67 -35.31 10.51
C ALA A 23 31.75 -34.02 9.67
N ASP A 24 32.36 -34.10 8.50
CA ASP A 24 32.30 -33.02 7.52
C ASP A 24 30.84 -32.73 7.27
N VAL A 25 30.36 -31.58 7.81
CA VAL A 25 29.03 -31.09 7.50
C VAL A 25 29.09 -30.67 6.03
N PRO A 26 28.28 -31.26 5.14
CA PRO A 26 28.30 -30.92 3.73
C PRO A 26 28.04 -29.41 3.58
N ASP A 27 28.77 -28.76 2.70
CA ASP A 27 28.60 -27.33 2.39
C ASP A 27 27.13 -27.04 2.10
N GLU A 28 26.58 -26.04 2.83
CA GLU A 28 25.20 -25.64 2.64
C GLU A 28 25.02 -25.06 1.23
N GLN A 29 24.20 -25.71 0.41
CA GLN A 29 23.86 -25.18 -0.91
C GLN A 29 22.78 -24.12 -0.75
N VAL A 30 23.18 -22.85 -0.90
CA VAL A 30 22.25 -21.72 -0.93
C VAL A 30 21.43 -21.79 -2.21
N THR A 31 20.12 -21.97 -2.06
CA THR A 31 19.18 -21.96 -3.19
C THR A 31 18.21 -20.80 -3.04
N THR A 32 17.88 -20.14 -4.16
CA THR A 32 16.84 -19.11 -4.18
C THR A 32 15.50 -19.74 -4.55
N ALA A 33 14.58 -19.78 -3.60
CA ALA A 33 13.23 -20.23 -3.86
C ALA A 33 12.49 -19.20 -4.74
N LYS A 34 11.67 -19.71 -5.67
CA LYS A 34 10.74 -18.84 -6.44
C LYS A 34 9.38 -18.87 -5.78
N LEU A 35 8.71 -17.73 -5.80
CA LEU A 35 7.30 -17.66 -5.42
C LEU A 35 6.45 -18.52 -6.36
N PRO A 36 5.30 -19.02 -5.92
CA PRO A 36 4.30 -19.58 -6.82
C PRO A 36 3.99 -18.60 -7.95
N ALA A 37 3.58 -19.12 -9.11
CA ALA A 37 3.18 -18.27 -10.24
C ALA A 37 2.16 -17.22 -9.78
N SER A 38 2.32 -16.00 -10.29
CA SER A 38 1.42 -14.91 -9.93
C SER A 38 0.01 -15.19 -10.42
N THR A 39 -0.97 -14.95 -9.56
CA THR A 39 -2.39 -15.01 -9.91
C THR A 39 -2.99 -13.61 -9.79
N PRO A 40 -4.09 -13.29 -10.50
CA PRO A 40 -4.77 -12.00 -10.35
C PRO A 40 -5.34 -11.76 -8.94
N TYR A 41 -5.26 -12.77 -8.07
CA TYR A 41 -5.73 -12.74 -6.69
C TYR A 41 -4.61 -12.53 -5.67
N ARG A 42 -3.35 -12.38 -6.09
CA ARG A 42 -2.26 -12.08 -5.16
C ARG A 42 -2.48 -10.70 -4.52
N ILE A 43 -2.36 -10.67 -3.21
CA ILE A 43 -2.53 -9.47 -2.38
C ILE A 43 -1.18 -9.07 -1.82
N PHE A 44 -0.89 -7.78 -1.87
CA PHE A 44 0.19 -7.14 -1.15
C PHE A 44 -0.44 -6.39 0.03
N LEU A 45 -0.09 -6.82 1.24
CA LEU A 45 -0.64 -6.31 2.50
C LEU A 45 0.47 -5.60 3.28
N PRO A 46 0.60 -4.26 3.18
CA PRO A 46 1.56 -3.50 3.97
C PRO A 46 1.10 -3.44 5.43
N ASP A 47 1.99 -3.86 6.32
CA ASP A 47 1.81 -3.81 7.77
C ASP A 47 2.77 -2.78 8.37
N PHE A 48 2.21 -1.67 8.82
CA PHE A 48 2.98 -0.52 9.27
C PHE A 48 3.52 -0.68 10.70
N THR A 49 2.99 -1.60 11.49
CA THR A 49 3.45 -1.94 12.84
C THR A 49 3.83 -0.72 13.70
N ILE A 50 2.88 0.17 14.00
CA ILE A 50 3.14 1.45 14.73
C ILE A 50 3.89 1.24 16.04
N SER A 51 3.65 0.11 16.74
CA SER A 51 4.33 -0.25 17.99
C SER A 51 5.84 -0.47 17.84
N HIS A 52 6.29 -0.84 16.62
CA HIS A 52 7.70 -1.04 16.27
C HIS A 52 7.94 -0.64 14.80
N VAL A 53 7.69 0.62 14.50
CA VAL A 53 7.68 1.21 13.16
C VAL A 53 8.98 1.04 12.36
N ALA A 54 10.09 0.69 13.00
CA ALA A 54 11.35 0.35 12.34
C ALA A 54 11.37 -1.05 11.71
N ASP A 55 10.38 -1.89 12.00
CA ASP A 55 10.22 -3.27 11.50
C ASP A 55 8.94 -3.41 10.67
N GLY A 56 8.70 -2.47 9.77
CA GLY A 56 7.59 -2.54 8.83
C GLY A 56 7.70 -3.76 7.91
N ARG A 57 6.56 -4.34 7.52
CA ARG A 57 6.49 -5.57 6.72
C ARG A 57 5.49 -5.44 5.58
N LEU A 58 5.76 -6.15 4.51
CA LEU A 58 4.84 -6.36 3.41
C LEU A 58 4.61 -7.85 3.24
N TYR A 59 3.37 -8.30 3.46
CA TYR A 59 2.99 -9.70 3.26
C TYR A 59 2.45 -9.89 1.85
N LEU A 60 2.87 -10.97 1.19
CA LEU A 60 2.32 -11.46 -0.07
C LEU A 60 1.42 -12.64 0.25
N ILE A 61 0.13 -12.50 -0.03
CA ILE A 61 -0.90 -13.48 0.30
C ILE A 61 -1.60 -13.92 -0.98
N ASP A 62 -1.78 -15.23 -1.15
CA ASP A 62 -2.69 -15.75 -2.16
C ASP A 62 -4.13 -15.47 -1.73
N GLY A 63 -4.81 -14.56 -2.42
CA GLY A 63 -6.17 -14.13 -2.07
C GLY A 63 -7.25 -15.18 -2.35
N ASP A 64 -6.91 -16.28 -3.02
CA ASP A 64 -7.84 -17.40 -3.23
C ASP A 64 -7.75 -18.42 -2.11
N THR A 65 -6.55 -18.82 -1.74
CA THR A 65 -6.31 -19.85 -0.71
C THR A 65 -6.08 -19.25 0.67
N LEU A 66 -5.81 -17.95 0.77
CA LEU A 66 -5.40 -17.20 1.97
C LEU A 66 -4.10 -17.74 2.59
N LYS A 67 -3.21 -18.29 1.75
CA LYS A 67 -1.88 -18.73 2.17
C LYS A 67 -0.88 -17.61 2.03
N LEU A 68 -0.04 -17.43 3.05
CA LEU A 68 1.14 -16.58 2.96
C LEU A 68 2.10 -17.15 1.91
N GLN A 69 2.50 -16.34 0.95
CA GLN A 69 3.44 -16.70 -0.11
C GLN A 69 4.84 -16.17 0.15
N GLY A 70 4.95 -15.04 0.84
CA GLY A 70 6.23 -14.40 1.14
C GLY A 70 6.07 -13.14 1.96
N MET A 71 7.20 -12.59 2.38
CA MET A 71 7.26 -11.36 3.16
C MET A 71 8.52 -10.58 2.76
N VAL A 72 8.39 -9.25 2.72
CA VAL A 72 9.50 -8.31 2.54
C VAL A 72 9.54 -7.39 3.75
N ALA A 73 10.72 -7.18 4.32
CA ALA A 73 10.92 -6.12 5.32
C ALA A 73 10.86 -4.76 4.61
N THR A 74 10.08 -3.83 5.15
CA THR A 74 9.91 -2.50 4.56
C THR A 74 10.61 -1.40 5.34
N GLY A 75 11.38 -1.77 6.37
CA GLY A 75 12.12 -0.82 7.19
C GLY A 75 11.23 0.16 7.93
N PHE A 76 11.75 1.37 8.17
CA PHE A 76 11.05 2.40 8.92
C PHE A 76 10.05 3.14 8.01
N ALA A 77 8.76 3.00 8.31
CA ALA A 77 7.66 3.65 7.60
C ALA A 77 7.67 3.41 6.07
N GLY A 78 7.97 2.17 5.65
CA GLY A 78 8.11 1.81 4.24
C GLY A 78 6.81 1.93 3.47
N LEU A 79 6.90 2.54 2.28
CA LEU A 79 5.82 2.73 1.32
C LEU A 79 6.07 1.86 0.11
N MET A 80 5.05 1.20 -0.44
CA MET A 80 5.21 0.28 -1.55
C MET A 80 4.64 0.78 -2.86
N ALA A 81 5.25 0.39 -3.97
CA ALA A 81 4.69 0.45 -5.31
C ALA A 81 5.17 -0.75 -6.14
N LEU A 82 4.38 -1.13 -7.14
CA LEU A 82 4.73 -2.20 -8.07
C LEU A 82 5.11 -1.62 -9.43
N SER A 83 6.03 -2.27 -10.15
CA SER A 83 6.25 -1.97 -11.56
C SER A 83 4.96 -2.25 -12.36
N PRO A 84 4.70 -1.54 -13.47
CA PRO A 84 3.51 -1.80 -14.29
C PRO A 84 3.43 -3.24 -14.82
N ASP A 85 4.57 -3.85 -15.15
CA ASP A 85 4.68 -5.24 -15.59
C ASP A 85 4.68 -6.28 -14.45
N ARG A 86 4.62 -5.80 -13.18
CA ARG A 86 4.62 -6.66 -11.98
C ARG A 86 5.87 -7.53 -11.84
N SER A 87 6.99 -7.12 -12.38
CA SER A 87 8.29 -7.81 -12.23
C SER A 87 9.09 -7.33 -11.03
N GLU A 88 8.88 -6.07 -10.61
CA GLU A 88 9.60 -5.45 -9.50
C GLU A 88 8.66 -4.84 -8.45
N LEU A 89 9.12 -4.87 -7.22
CA LEU A 89 8.53 -4.19 -6.07
C LEU A 89 9.49 -3.09 -5.61
N TYR A 90 8.97 -1.90 -5.41
CA TYR A 90 9.69 -0.74 -4.90
C TYR A 90 9.21 -0.42 -3.49
N ILE A 91 10.17 -0.19 -2.58
CA ILE A 91 9.89 0.23 -1.20
C ILE A 91 10.64 1.53 -0.93
N ALA A 92 9.93 2.64 -0.82
CA ALA A 92 10.53 3.87 -0.29
C ALA A 92 10.55 3.79 1.23
N THR A 93 11.73 3.87 1.83
CA THR A 93 11.92 3.67 3.26
C THR A 93 13.05 4.54 3.84
N THR A 94 13.14 4.57 5.15
CA THR A 94 14.23 5.21 5.89
C THR A 94 15.05 4.16 6.63
N TYR A 95 16.37 4.29 6.57
CA TYR A 95 17.30 3.61 7.46
C TYR A 95 18.01 4.64 8.35
N TYR A 96 18.05 4.37 9.65
CA TYR A 96 18.85 5.12 10.60
C TYR A 96 20.10 4.32 10.96
N THR A 97 21.22 4.99 11.16
CA THR A 97 22.49 4.32 11.48
C THR A 97 22.45 3.51 12.78
N ARG A 98 21.45 3.71 13.63
CA ARG A 98 21.20 3.00 14.88
C ARG A 98 19.73 2.59 15.02
N LEU A 99 19.20 1.84 14.06
CA LEU A 99 17.81 1.38 13.96
C LEU A 99 16.79 2.52 13.91
N GLY A 100 16.31 3.03 15.04
CA GLY A 100 15.28 4.06 15.12
C GLY A 100 15.82 5.48 15.28
N HIS A 101 17.14 5.70 15.30
CA HIS A 101 17.77 7.01 15.50
C HIS A 101 19.18 7.08 14.90
N GLY A 102 19.74 8.28 14.87
CA GLY A 102 21.05 8.56 14.27
C GLY A 102 20.91 9.28 12.93
N GLU A 103 21.85 9.10 12.03
CA GLU A 103 21.81 9.67 10.69
C GLU A 103 20.71 9.02 9.88
N ARG A 104 19.90 9.83 9.19
CA ARG A 104 18.76 9.40 8.37
C ARG A 104 19.20 9.22 6.91
N ASN A 105 18.94 8.03 6.36
CA ASN A 105 19.15 7.68 4.97
C ASN A 105 17.83 7.23 4.36
N ASP A 106 17.30 7.98 3.41
CA ASP A 106 16.10 7.60 2.67
C ASP A 106 16.51 6.94 1.35
N VAL A 107 15.89 5.81 1.06
CA VAL A 107 16.18 5.02 -0.14
C VAL A 107 14.89 4.50 -0.76
N VAL A 108 15.01 4.08 -2.02
CA VAL A 108 14.05 3.19 -2.69
C VAL A 108 14.72 1.85 -2.85
N ASP A 109 14.31 0.86 -2.06
CA ASP A 109 14.71 -0.53 -2.24
C ASP A 109 13.98 -1.15 -3.42
N ILE A 110 14.66 -2.01 -4.16
CA ILE A 110 14.13 -2.71 -5.33
C ILE A 110 14.21 -4.21 -5.09
N TYR A 111 13.07 -4.90 -5.21
CA TYR A 111 12.99 -6.35 -5.07
C TYR A 111 12.47 -6.99 -6.35
N ASP A 112 12.99 -8.16 -6.67
CA ASP A 112 12.47 -9.05 -7.70
C ASP A 112 11.19 -9.72 -7.21
N LEU A 113 10.07 -9.59 -7.93
CA LEU A 113 8.79 -10.15 -7.49
C LEU A 113 8.64 -11.66 -7.69
N ALA A 114 9.53 -12.31 -8.44
CA ALA A 114 9.49 -13.76 -8.57
C ALA A 114 10.19 -14.48 -7.41
N THR A 115 11.15 -13.83 -6.75
CA THR A 115 12.00 -14.44 -5.72
C THR A 115 12.01 -13.68 -4.41
N LEU A 116 11.52 -12.43 -4.39
CA LEU A 116 11.67 -11.45 -3.32
C LEU A 116 13.13 -11.11 -2.98
N ALA A 117 14.06 -11.43 -3.89
CA ALA A 117 15.46 -11.06 -3.72
C ALA A 117 15.64 -9.54 -3.88
N TRP A 118 16.42 -8.96 -2.99
CA TRP A 118 16.83 -7.56 -3.09
C TRP A 118 17.77 -7.36 -4.30
N LYS A 119 17.46 -6.39 -5.15
CA LYS A 119 18.20 -6.07 -6.40
C LYS A 119 19.07 -4.84 -6.27
N GLY A 120 18.95 -4.09 -5.19
CA GLY A 120 19.67 -2.85 -4.95
C GLY A 120 18.75 -1.74 -4.46
N GLU A 121 19.34 -0.59 -4.22
CA GLU A 121 18.66 0.60 -3.72
C GLU A 121 18.99 1.84 -4.55
N ILE A 122 18.16 2.86 -4.45
CA ILE A 122 18.38 4.19 -5.02
C ILE A 122 18.29 5.19 -3.85
N SER A 123 19.38 5.89 -3.55
CA SER A 123 19.38 6.95 -2.55
C SER A 123 18.53 8.12 -3.00
N ILE A 124 17.70 8.64 -2.10
CA ILE A 124 16.86 9.83 -2.30
C ILE A 124 17.10 10.84 -1.16
N PRO A 125 16.76 12.12 -1.35
CA PRO A 125 16.86 13.10 -0.26
C PRO A 125 16.08 12.63 0.99
N PRO A 126 16.57 12.88 2.23
CA PRO A 126 15.95 12.41 3.47
C PRO A 126 14.69 13.22 3.83
N LYS A 127 13.68 13.15 2.98
CA LYS A 127 12.45 13.93 3.02
C LYS A 127 11.18 13.12 2.83
N HIS A 128 11.30 11.82 2.46
CA HIS A 128 10.12 11.02 2.13
C HIS A 128 9.12 10.98 3.29
N ALA A 129 7.86 10.89 2.97
CA ALA A 129 6.78 10.91 3.93
C ALA A 129 6.79 9.65 4.80
N GLN A 130 7.15 9.77 6.07
CA GLN A 130 6.99 8.74 7.07
C GLN A 130 5.54 8.74 7.57
N ALA A 131 4.62 8.28 6.74
CA ALA A 131 3.19 8.31 6.95
C ALA A 131 2.59 6.90 6.81
N LEU A 132 1.33 6.75 7.20
CA LEU A 132 0.59 5.53 6.92
C LEU A 132 0.63 5.20 5.43
N PRO A 133 0.66 3.92 5.04
CA PRO A 133 0.75 3.49 3.66
C PRO A 133 -0.56 3.79 2.92
N TYR A 134 -0.62 4.96 2.28
CA TYR A 134 -1.64 5.29 1.29
C TYR A 134 -1.11 4.97 -0.11
N ARG A 135 -1.95 4.46 -1.00
CA ARG A 135 -1.54 4.12 -2.39
C ARG A 135 -0.97 5.31 -3.16
N GLY A 136 -1.39 6.53 -2.86
CA GLY A 136 -0.93 7.75 -3.51
C GLY A 136 0.42 8.30 -3.05
N VAL A 137 1.11 7.71 -2.07
CA VAL A 137 2.37 8.25 -1.54
C VAL A 137 3.63 7.70 -2.22
N LEU A 138 3.48 6.61 -2.98
CA LEU A 138 4.52 6.05 -3.84
C LEU A 138 3.87 5.50 -5.11
N ARG A 139 4.22 6.03 -6.27
CA ARG A 139 3.58 5.69 -7.54
C ARG A 139 4.60 5.61 -8.68
N THR A 140 4.43 4.64 -9.56
CA THR A 140 5.17 4.57 -10.84
C THR A 140 4.47 5.39 -11.92
N SER A 141 5.22 5.90 -12.89
CA SER A 141 4.67 6.40 -14.15
C SER A 141 4.04 5.26 -14.96
N ALA A 142 3.17 5.60 -15.92
CA ALA A 142 2.46 4.62 -16.74
C ALA A 142 3.40 3.69 -17.54
N ASP A 143 4.55 4.20 -17.99
CA ASP A 143 5.58 3.44 -18.70
C ASP A 143 6.58 2.71 -17.79
N GLY A 144 6.48 2.90 -16.46
CA GLY A 144 7.40 2.32 -15.48
C GLY A 144 8.79 2.93 -15.44
N ARG A 145 9.07 4.01 -16.20
CA ARG A 145 10.39 4.66 -16.18
C ARG A 145 10.64 5.46 -14.92
N LEU A 146 9.60 6.17 -14.45
CA LEU A 146 9.72 7.06 -13.29
C LEU A 146 9.03 6.46 -12.07
N LEU A 147 9.60 6.73 -10.89
CA LEU A 147 8.96 6.53 -9.61
C LEU A 147 8.83 7.89 -8.92
N PHE A 148 7.65 8.17 -8.41
CA PHE A 148 7.30 9.38 -7.71
C PHE A 148 7.16 9.06 -6.22
N VAL A 149 7.96 9.72 -5.38
CA VAL A 149 7.99 9.53 -3.92
C VAL A 149 7.48 10.78 -3.24
N GLN A 150 6.41 10.67 -2.46
CA GLN A 150 5.86 11.78 -1.69
C GLN A 150 6.82 12.16 -0.55
N ASN A 151 7.19 13.43 -0.49
CA ASN A 151 7.95 14.04 0.61
C ASN A 151 7.03 14.83 1.54
N ALA A 152 7.39 14.92 2.81
CA ALA A 152 6.63 15.64 3.83
C ALA A 152 7.42 16.78 4.48
N THR A 153 8.74 16.75 4.46
CA THR A 153 9.60 17.69 5.20
C THR A 153 10.63 18.38 4.30
N PRO A 154 10.95 19.67 4.51
CA PRO A 154 10.29 20.62 5.41
C PRO A 154 8.92 21.09 4.90
N ALA A 155 8.61 20.82 3.63
CA ALA A 155 7.34 21.07 2.98
C ALA A 155 7.03 19.89 2.04
N SER A 156 5.76 19.74 1.64
CA SER A 156 5.40 18.70 0.68
C SER A 156 6.04 18.95 -0.68
N SER A 157 6.63 17.89 -1.22
CA SER A 157 7.26 17.83 -2.54
C SER A 157 7.20 16.39 -3.06
N VAL A 158 7.64 16.17 -4.28
CA VAL A 158 7.74 14.85 -4.89
C VAL A 158 9.17 14.63 -5.36
N SER A 159 9.83 13.59 -4.83
CA SER A 159 11.10 13.11 -5.40
C SER A 159 10.82 12.29 -6.65
N VAL A 160 11.50 12.62 -7.75
CA VAL A 160 11.41 11.93 -9.03
C VAL A 160 12.64 11.05 -9.20
N VAL A 161 12.43 9.75 -9.41
CA VAL A 161 13.46 8.74 -9.53
C VAL A 161 13.36 8.09 -10.92
N ASP A 162 14.47 7.96 -11.63
CA ASP A 162 14.57 7.15 -12.85
C ASP A 162 14.90 5.70 -12.47
N LEU A 163 13.94 4.82 -12.64
CA LEU A 163 14.06 3.39 -12.29
C LEU A 163 15.02 2.63 -13.23
N LYS A 164 15.08 3.04 -14.50
CA LYS A 164 15.98 2.40 -15.49
C LYS A 164 17.44 2.78 -15.23
N ALA A 165 17.67 4.08 -15.00
CA ALA A 165 19.02 4.60 -14.69
C ALA A 165 19.41 4.38 -13.23
N ARG A 166 18.47 3.94 -12.36
CA ARG A 166 18.61 3.73 -10.92
C ARG A 166 19.21 4.96 -10.22
N LYS A 167 18.60 6.11 -10.43
CA LYS A 167 19.07 7.37 -9.86
C LYS A 167 17.94 8.33 -9.51
N PHE A 168 18.15 9.12 -8.47
CA PHE A 168 17.35 10.31 -8.19
C PHE A 168 17.57 11.34 -9.30
N LEU A 169 16.50 11.95 -9.81
CA LEU A 169 16.56 13.00 -10.84
C LEU A 169 16.38 14.39 -10.24
N ALA A 170 15.26 14.63 -9.62
CA ALA A 170 14.89 15.95 -9.15
C ALA A 170 13.87 15.90 -8.00
N GLU A 171 13.77 16.97 -7.25
CA GLU A 171 12.68 17.24 -6.32
C GLU A 171 11.73 18.30 -6.92
N VAL A 172 10.43 17.98 -6.94
CA VAL A 172 9.37 18.86 -7.44
C VAL A 172 8.59 19.42 -6.27
N PRO A 173 8.67 20.71 -5.98
CA PRO A 173 7.89 21.33 -4.91
C PRO A 173 6.38 21.24 -5.17
N THR A 174 5.61 20.77 -4.19
CA THR A 174 4.15 20.67 -4.23
C THR A 174 3.54 21.19 -2.92
N PRO A 175 3.84 22.44 -2.51
CA PRO A 175 3.48 22.93 -1.19
C PRO A 175 1.97 22.91 -0.96
N GLY A 176 1.55 22.34 0.18
CA GLY A 176 0.14 22.19 0.56
C GLY A 176 -0.63 21.12 -0.21
N CYS A 177 0.05 20.29 -1.01
CA CYS A 177 -0.58 19.22 -1.78
C CYS A 177 -0.08 17.83 -1.34
N TRP A 178 -0.93 16.83 -1.45
CA TRP A 178 -0.69 15.48 -0.98
C TRP A 178 -1.25 14.45 -1.95
N ILE A 179 -0.69 13.25 -1.96
CA ILE A 179 -0.90 12.12 -2.87
C ILE A 179 -0.54 12.42 -4.32
N ILE A 180 0.04 11.42 -4.95
CA ILE A 180 0.51 11.44 -6.33
C ILE A 180 -0.49 10.67 -7.19
N LEU A 181 -0.95 11.30 -8.26
CA LEU A 181 -1.94 10.80 -9.21
C LEU A 181 -1.30 10.83 -10.62
N PRO A 182 -0.57 9.78 -11.04
CA PRO A 182 0.10 9.75 -12.34
C PRO A 182 -0.90 9.77 -13.48
N SER A 183 -0.56 10.46 -14.58
CA SER A 183 -1.31 10.31 -15.82
C SER A 183 -1.08 8.93 -16.42
N SER A 184 -2.15 8.31 -16.91
CA SER A 184 -2.09 7.01 -17.59
C SER A 184 -1.66 7.15 -19.07
N THR A 185 -1.78 8.35 -19.63
CA THR A 185 -1.48 8.63 -21.06
C THR A 185 -0.20 9.41 -21.27
N VAL A 186 0.27 10.16 -20.26
CA VAL A 186 1.50 10.97 -20.33
C VAL A 186 2.43 10.56 -19.18
N ALA A 187 3.38 9.68 -19.45
CA ALA A 187 4.27 9.09 -18.44
C ALA A 187 5.06 10.12 -17.61
N SER A 188 5.42 11.27 -18.19
CA SER A 188 6.11 12.36 -17.50
C SER A 188 5.19 13.31 -16.72
N ARG A 189 3.89 12.94 -16.51
CA ARG A 189 2.91 13.79 -15.84
C ARG A 189 2.34 13.14 -14.59
N PHE A 190 2.20 13.94 -13.56
CA PHE A 190 1.42 13.59 -12.38
C PHE A 190 0.62 14.80 -11.88
N SER A 191 -0.43 14.52 -11.14
CA SER A 191 -1.20 15.53 -10.41
C SER A 191 -1.15 15.25 -8.92
N THR A 192 -1.51 16.23 -8.10
CA THR A 192 -1.56 16.10 -6.63
C THR A 192 -2.73 16.92 -6.08
N LEU A 193 -3.42 16.38 -5.07
CA LEU A 193 -4.57 16.99 -4.42
C LEU A 193 -4.10 18.03 -3.39
N CYS A 194 -4.63 19.24 -3.45
CA CYS A 194 -4.18 20.34 -2.59
C CYS A 194 -5.22 20.68 -1.51
N GLY A 195 -4.73 21.09 -0.34
CA GLY A 195 -5.56 21.41 0.83
C GLY A 195 -6.45 22.62 0.67
N ASP A 196 -6.23 23.46 -0.38
CA ASP A 196 -7.11 24.57 -0.77
C ASP A 196 -8.29 24.12 -1.66
N GLY A 197 -8.41 22.82 -1.90
CA GLY A 197 -9.46 22.25 -2.74
C GLY A 197 -9.15 22.27 -4.23
N THR A 198 -7.91 22.54 -4.65
CA THR A 198 -7.47 22.51 -6.04
C THR A 198 -6.68 21.24 -6.36
N ILE A 199 -6.38 21.00 -7.64
CA ILE A 199 -5.44 19.99 -8.11
C ILE A 199 -4.29 20.71 -8.82
N LEU A 200 -3.07 20.34 -8.44
CA LEU A 200 -1.85 20.78 -9.09
C LEU A 200 -1.40 19.70 -10.06
N THR A 201 -1.25 20.03 -11.34
CA THR A 201 -0.73 19.14 -12.39
C THR A 201 0.67 19.57 -12.81
N VAL A 202 1.60 18.65 -12.82
CA VAL A 202 3.00 18.85 -13.20
C VAL A 202 3.34 17.94 -14.39
N THR A 203 3.92 18.52 -15.43
CA THR A 203 4.56 17.74 -16.52
C THR A 203 6.06 17.96 -16.42
N LEU A 204 6.83 16.88 -16.47
CA LEU A 204 8.28 16.89 -16.31
C LEU A 204 8.98 16.92 -17.66
N ASP A 205 10.22 17.44 -17.68
CA ASP A 205 11.19 17.25 -18.75
C ASP A 205 11.95 15.91 -18.59
N ASP A 206 12.93 15.68 -19.45
CA ASP A 206 13.72 14.43 -19.43
C ASP A 206 14.65 14.34 -18.21
N GLU A 207 15.01 15.46 -17.58
CA GLU A 207 15.79 15.56 -16.35
C GLU A 207 14.92 15.41 -15.09
N GLY A 208 13.61 15.21 -15.24
CA GLY A 208 12.65 15.08 -14.13
C GLY A 208 12.26 16.40 -13.47
N LYS A 209 12.63 17.53 -14.08
CA LYS A 209 12.25 18.87 -13.60
C LYS A 209 10.91 19.32 -14.16
N PRO A 210 10.18 20.20 -13.46
CA PRO A 210 8.91 20.71 -13.96
C PRO A 210 9.08 21.50 -15.28
N LYS A 211 8.51 21.01 -16.36
CA LYS A 211 8.32 21.72 -17.62
C LYS A 211 7.07 22.60 -17.56
N THR A 212 5.98 22.08 -17.01
CA THR A 212 4.75 22.81 -16.73
C THR A 212 4.28 22.53 -15.30
N HIS A 213 3.63 23.54 -14.70
CA HIS A 213 3.18 23.50 -13.32
C HIS A 213 1.87 24.28 -13.25
N LYS A 214 0.72 23.60 -13.39
CA LYS A 214 -0.58 24.25 -13.52
C LYS A 214 -1.55 23.82 -12.42
N ARG A 215 -2.13 24.81 -11.76
CA ARG A 215 -3.14 24.61 -10.72
C ARG A 215 -4.54 24.77 -11.32
N SER A 216 -5.47 23.90 -10.97
CA SER A 216 -6.86 23.97 -11.41
C SER A 216 -7.66 25.04 -10.68
N GLY A 217 -8.90 25.27 -11.07
CA GLY A 217 -9.91 25.85 -10.19
C GLY A 217 -10.22 24.95 -9.00
N ARG A 218 -11.05 25.44 -8.06
CA ARG A 218 -11.45 24.68 -6.88
C ARG A 218 -12.29 23.47 -7.30
N PHE A 219 -11.88 22.27 -6.87
CA PHE A 219 -12.49 20.98 -7.16
C PHE A 219 -13.49 20.54 -6.07
N PHE A 220 -13.18 20.87 -4.81
CA PHE A 220 -14.01 20.63 -3.65
C PHE A 220 -13.81 21.72 -2.60
N ASN A 221 -14.69 21.78 -1.60
CA ASN A 221 -14.53 22.69 -0.47
C ASN A 221 -14.01 21.93 0.75
N PRO A 222 -12.71 22.07 1.11
CA PRO A 222 -12.12 21.31 2.22
C PRO A 222 -12.69 21.64 3.60
N ASP A 223 -13.24 22.85 3.76
CA ASP A 223 -13.81 23.32 5.05
C ASP A 223 -15.23 22.79 5.27
N ASP A 224 -15.97 22.52 4.19
CA ASP A 224 -17.34 22.03 4.26
C ASP A 224 -17.44 20.51 4.06
N ASP A 225 -16.80 19.99 3.02
CA ASP A 225 -16.88 18.57 2.64
C ASP A 225 -15.53 18.06 2.11
N PRO A 226 -14.57 17.72 2.99
CA PRO A 226 -13.25 17.29 2.60
C PRO A 226 -13.28 15.96 1.85
N ILE A 227 -12.41 15.82 0.84
CA ILE A 227 -12.19 14.59 0.10
C ILE A 227 -11.23 13.68 0.86
N PHE A 228 -11.50 12.36 0.85
CA PHE A 228 -10.54 11.36 1.31
C PHE A 228 -9.28 11.36 0.43
N VAL A 229 -8.11 11.19 1.07
CA VAL A 229 -6.80 11.11 0.39
C VAL A 229 -6.60 9.75 -0.28
N HIS A 230 -7.62 9.28 -0.96
CA HIS A 230 -7.65 8.03 -1.70
C HIS A 230 -8.47 8.21 -2.97
N ALA A 231 -7.95 7.74 -4.09
CA ALA A 231 -8.62 7.79 -5.39
C ALA A 231 -8.44 6.46 -6.13
N GLU A 232 -9.42 6.13 -6.95
CA GLU A 232 -9.35 5.08 -7.96
C GLU A 232 -9.49 5.71 -9.34
N ASN A 233 -8.99 5.03 -10.39
CA ASN A 233 -9.04 5.60 -11.75
C ASN A 233 -9.31 4.55 -12.84
N ILE A 234 -9.88 5.03 -13.94
CA ILE A 234 -9.93 4.35 -15.23
C ILE A 234 -9.23 5.28 -16.23
N GLY A 235 -8.09 4.87 -16.73
CA GLY A 235 -7.23 5.78 -17.50
C GLY A 235 -6.91 7.04 -16.71
N ASP A 236 -7.06 8.21 -17.31
CA ASP A 236 -6.83 9.50 -16.66
C ASP A 236 -8.05 10.05 -15.90
N ARG A 237 -9.15 9.32 -15.87
CA ARG A 237 -10.36 9.69 -15.12
C ARG A 237 -10.29 9.15 -13.70
N TYR A 238 -10.08 10.05 -12.74
CA TYR A 238 -9.93 9.78 -11.33
C TYR A 238 -11.22 10.02 -10.56
N TYR A 239 -11.54 9.10 -9.63
CA TYR A 239 -12.73 9.12 -8.78
C TYR A 239 -12.33 9.31 -7.33
N PHE A 240 -12.95 10.31 -6.69
CA PHE A 240 -12.75 10.65 -5.29
C PHE A 240 -14.09 10.66 -4.57
N VAL A 241 -14.08 10.39 -3.28
CA VAL A 241 -15.28 10.49 -2.46
C VAL A 241 -15.03 11.45 -1.31
N SER A 242 -15.99 12.34 -1.06
CA SER A 242 -15.96 13.26 0.05
C SER A 242 -16.54 12.65 1.33
N PHE A 243 -16.28 13.31 2.46
CA PHE A 243 -16.80 12.86 3.76
C PHE A 243 -18.34 12.86 3.84
N LYS A 244 -19.01 13.79 3.18
CA LYS A 244 -20.48 13.80 3.10
C LYS A 244 -21.05 12.85 2.04
N GLY A 245 -20.19 12.09 1.34
CA GLY A 245 -20.60 11.06 0.39
C GLY A 245 -20.93 11.61 -1.00
N MET A 246 -20.21 12.64 -1.45
CA MET A 246 -20.22 13.08 -2.85
C MET A 246 -19.15 12.32 -3.63
N LEU A 247 -19.48 11.86 -4.82
CA LEU A 247 -18.54 11.35 -5.81
C LEU A 247 -18.06 12.53 -6.67
N HIS A 248 -16.77 12.77 -6.65
CA HIS A 248 -16.09 13.78 -7.47
C HIS A 248 -15.26 13.07 -8.54
N THR A 249 -15.29 13.59 -9.76
CA THR A 249 -14.55 13.03 -10.90
C THR A 249 -13.66 14.11 -11.51
N ALA A 250 -12.38 13.78 -11.69
CA ALA A 250 -11.40 14.63 -12.36
C ALA A 250 -10.74 13.89 -13.53
N ASN A 251 -10.55 14.59 -14.66
CA ASN A 251 -9.68 14.11 -15.73
C ASN A 251 -8.30 14.75 -15.59
N LEU A 252 -7.26 13.93 -15.45
CA LEU A 252 -5.87 14.32 -15.18
C LEU A 252 -4.94 14.09 -16.38
N GLY A 253 -5.46 13.78 -17.57
CA GLY A 253 -4.68 13.57 -18.80
C GLY A 253 -4.18 14.86 -19.43
N GLY A 254 -4.85 16.00 -19.20
CA GLY A 254 -4.46 17.32 -19.68
C GLY A 254 -3.32 17.96 -18.89
N GLU A 255 -2.80 19.09 -19.36
CA GLU A 255 -1.82 19.90 -18.60
C GLU A 255 -2.43 20.55 -17.35
N GLN A 256 -3.73 20.64 -17.29
CA GLN A 256 -4.51 21.11 -16.16
C GLN A 256 -5.69 20.18 -15.95
N ALA A 257 -6.00 19.85 -14.69
CA ALA A 257 -7.14 19.02 -14.34
C ALA A 257 -8.47 19.67 -14.75
N THR A 258 -9.38 18.86 -15.28
CA THR A 258 -10.78 19.25 -15.55
C THR A 258 -11.72 18.38 -14.73
N PHE A 259 -12.93 18.86 -14.45
CA PHE A 259 -13.84 18.26 -13.49
C PHE A 259 -15.23 18.03 -14.10
N GLU A 260 -15.88 16.98 -13.63
CA GLU A 260 -17.30 16.75 -13.85
C GLU A 260 -18.11 17.29 -12.66
N ALA A 261 -19.40 17.51 -12.88
CA ALA A 261 -20.29 17.88 -11.78
C ALA A 261 -20.32 16.75 -10.73
N PRO A 262 -20.13 17.04 -9.43
CA PRO A 262 -20.17 16.02 -8.41
C PRO A 262 -21.57 15.42 -8.26
N SER A 263 -21.67 14.13 -7.93
CA SER A 263 -22.92 13.42 -7.72
C SER A 263 -23.01 12.81 -6.33
N SER A 264 -24.21 12.77 -5.75
CA SER A 264 -24.41 12.19 -4.43
C SER A 264 -24.45 10.66 -4.50
N LEU A 265 -23.70 9.98 -3.63
CA LEU A 265 -23.79 8.55 -3.37
C LEU A 265 -24.97 8.20 -2.43
N LEU A 266 -25.54 9.21 -1.77
CA LEU A 266 -26.58 9.06 -0.76
C LEU A 266 -27.95 9.39 -1.34
N THR A 267 -28.94 8.60 -0.96
CA THR A 267 -30.36 8.98 -1.04
C THR A 267 -30.74 9.89 0.16
N GLY A 268 -31.93 10.48 0.11
CA GLY A 268 -32.42 11.25 1.25
C GLY A 268 -32.51 10.43 2.55
N ASP A 269 -32.88 9.13 2.46
CA ASP A 269 -32.95 8.22 3.61
C ASP A 269 -31.55 7.90 4.15
N ASP A 270 -30.59 7.71 3.28
CA ASP A 270 -29.20 7.48 3.69
C ASP A 270 -28.63 8.70 4.43
N ALA A 271 -28.90 9.91 3.94
CA ALA A 271 -28.50 11.15 4.59
C ALA A 271 -29.14 11.29 5.98
N ARG A 272 -30.45 10.99 6.10
CA ARG A 272 -31.15 10.99 7.41
C ARG A 272 -30.60 9.92 8.36
N GLY A 273 -30.16 8.77 7.86
CA GLY A 273 -29.47 7.73 8.62
C GLY A 273 -28.02 8.09 9.01
N GLY A 274 -27.53 9.25 8.59
CA GLY A 274 -26.17 9.71 8.83
C GLY A 274 -25.12 8.81 8.18
N TRP A 275 -25.41 8.21 7.03
CA TRP A 275 -24.43 7.41 6.33
C TRP A 275 -23.27 8.26 5.81
N ARG A 276 -22.05 7.78 6.00
CA ARG A 276 -20.79 8.42 5.57
C ARG A 276 -19.80 7.37 5.10
N PRO A 277 -18.92 7.70 4.15
CA PRO A 277 -17.73 6.90 3.89
C PRO A 277 -16.82 6.88 5.11
N GLY A 278 -16.10 5.77 5.33
CA GLY A 278 -15.15 5.69 6.45
C GLY A 278 -14.15 4.55 6.30
N GLY A 279 -12.96 4.79 6.84
CA GLY A 279 -11.80 3.91 6.76
C GLY A 279 -10.56 4.66 6.26
N TYR A 280 -9.57 3.92 5.82
CA TYR A 280 -8.31 4.44 5.26
C TYR A 280 -8.25 4.30 3.75
N GLN A 281 -8.56 3.12 3.19
CA GLN A 281 -8.67 2.85 1.76
C GLN A 281 -10.13 2.49 1.44
N ILE A 282 -10.96 3.53 1.30
CA ILE A 282 -12.42 3.41 1.31
C ILE A 282 -13.03 3.05 -0.05
N LEU A 283 -12.25 3.10 -1.13
CA LEU A 283 -12.68 2.84 -2.50
C LEU A 283 -12.01 1.60 -3.07
N ALA A 284 -12.71 0.89 -3.92
CA ALA A 284 -12.13 -0.07 -4.86
C ALA A 284 -12.91 0.00 -6.17
N LEU A 285 -12.21 -0.04 -7.30
CA LEU A 285 -12.82 0.08 -8.62
C LEU A 285 -12.47 -1.13 -9.48
N HIS A 286 -13.49 -1.83 -9.93
CA HIS A 286 -13.35 -2.90 -10.92
C HIS A 286 -13.56 -2.32 -12.32
N GLU A 287 -12.45 -1.97 -12.98
CA GLU A 287 -12.46 -1.32 -14.29
C GLU A 287 -13.25 -2.08 -15.34
N PRO A 288 -13.10 -3.43 -15.55
CA PRO A 288 -13.83 -4.14 -16.62
C PRO A 288 -15.35 -4.03 -16.53
N THR A 289 -15.92 -3.85 -15.33
CA THR A 289 -17.38 -3.73 -15.16
C THR A 289 -17.84 -2.33 -14.78
N GLY A 290 -16.93 -1.37 -14.60
CA GLY A 290 -17.26 -0.03 -14.12
C GLY A 290 -17.92 0.00 -12.74
N ARG A 291 -17.66 -1.00 -11.89
CA ARG A 291 -18.23 -1.06 -10.53
C ARG A 291 -17.32 -0.40 -9.50
N LEU A 292 -17.85 0.61 -8.85
CA LEU A 292 -17.20 1.28 -7.73
C LEU A 292 -17.75 0.72 -6.41
N PHE A 293 -16.85 0.25 -5.54
CA PHE A 293 -17.15 -0.19 -4.19
C PHE A 293 -16.75 0.91 -3.20
N VAL A 294 -17.63 1.22 -2.25
CA VAL A 294 -17.42 2.27 -1.25
C VAL A 294 -17.69 1.73 0.14
N ALA A 295 -16.72 1.87 1.04
CA ALA A 295 -16.83 1.49 2.44
C ALA A 295 -17.66 2.54 3.20
N MET A 296 -18.77 2.14 3.84
CA MET A 296 -19.76 3.04 4.41
C MET A 296 -20.13 2.68 5.86
N HIS A 297 -20.32 3.69 6.70
CA HIS A 297 -20.82 3.50 8.07
C HIS A 297 -22.01 4.43 8.38
N PRO A 298 -22.96 4.04 9.25
CA PRO A 298 -24.07 4.87 9.68
C PRO A 298 -23.67 5.80 10.84
N LYS A 299 -24.54 6.76 11.17
CA LYS A 299 -24.41 7.68 12.30
C LYS A 299 -23.10 8.49 12.24
N GLY A 300 -22.72 8.88 11.02
CA GLY A 300 -21.51 9.68 10.76
C GLY A 300 -21.64 11.07 11.39
N LYS A 301 -20.53 11.51 11.99
CA LYS A 301 -20.37 12.82 12.63
C LYS A 301 -18.94 13.29 12.44
N GLU A 302 -18.66 14.52 12.82
CA GLU A 302 -17.28 15.02 12.82
C GLU A 302 -16.32 14.03 13.50
N GLY A 303 -15.15 13.79 12.87
CA GLY A 303 -14.16 12.83 13.34
C GLY A 303 -14.43 11.36 13.00
N SER A 304 -15.58 11.00 12.39
CA SER A 304 -15.92 9.60 12.09
C SER A 304 -15.36 9.07 10.77
N HIS A 305 -14.51 9.84 10.07
CA HIS A 305 -13.96 9.47 8.76
C HIS A 305 -13.10 8.20 8.75
N LYS A 306 -12.61 7.75 9.90
CA LYS A 306 -11.84 6.50 10.06
C LYS A 306 -12.68 5.35 10.64
N ASN A 307 -13.96 5.56 10.86
CA ASN A 307 -14.82 4.50 11.40
C ASN A 307 -14.86 3.30 10.44
N PRO A 308 -14.82 2.07 10.98
CA PRO A 308 -14.94 0.87 10.17
C PRO A 308 -16.29 0.79 9.46
N ALA A 309 -16.30 0.33 8.23
CA ALA A 309 -17.48 0.21 7.41
C ALA A 309 -18.45 -0.87 7.92
N LYS A 310 -19.69 -0.48 8.12
CA LYS A 310 -20.80 -1.40 8.42
C LYS A 310 -21.27 -2.10 7.15
N GLU A 311 -21.18 -1.41 6.02
CA GLU A 311 -21.57 -1.90 4.71
C GLU A 311 -20.55 -1.50 3.66
N ILE A 312 -20.49 -2.27 2.57
CA ILE A 312 -19.87 -1.88 1.31
C ILE A 312 -21.00 -1.65 0.32
N TRP A 313 -21.04 -0.45 -0.25
CA TRP A 313 -22.00 -0.08 -1.27
C TRP A 313 -21.38 -0.22 -2.64
N VAL A 314 -22.15 -0.73 -3.59
CA VAL A 314 -21.70 -0.97 -4.98
C VAL A 314 -22.46 -0.05 -5.91
N PHE A 315 -21.71 0.72 -6.68
CA PHE A 315 -22.25 1.64 -7.69
C PHE A 315 -21.84 1.19 -9.09
N ASP A 316 -22.75 1.33 -10.03
CA ASP A 316 -22.45 1.25 -11.44
C ASP A 316 -22.13 2.66 -11.95
N LEU A 317 -20.90 2.87 -12.40
CA LEU A 317 -20.41 4.19 -12.82
C LEU A 317 -21.08 4.70 -14.10
N ALA A 318 -21.55 3.80 -14.98
CA ALA A 318 -22.18 4.20 -16.22
C ALA A 318 -23.56 4.80 -15.98
N SER A 319 -24.33 4.23 -15.07
CA SER A 319 -25.66 4.73 -14.70
C SER A 319 -25.65 5.70 -13.49
N GLY A 320 -24.55 5.78 -12.74
CA GLY A 320 -24.46 6.51 -11.48
C GLY A 320 -25.31 5.91 -10.36
N LYS A 321 -25.89 4.72 -10.54
CA LYS A 321 -26.82 4.11 -9.57
C LYS A 321 -26.12 3.16 -8.60
N ARG A 322 -26.57 3.19 -7.35
CA ARG A 322 -26.22 2.16 -6.37
C ARG A 322 -26.98 0.86 -6.72
N ILE A 323 -26.23 -0.21 -7.03
CA ILE A 323 -26.76 -1.51 -7.43
C ILE A 323 -26.80 -2.55 -6.32
N ALA A 324 -26.00 -2.34 -5.24
CA ALA A 324 -26.05 -3.22 -4.08
C ALA A 324 -25.57 -2.52 -2.80
N ARG A 325 -25.99 -3.08 -1.65
CA ARG A 325 -25.46 -2.87 -0.31
C ARG A 325 -25.20 -4.25 0.29
N VAL A 326 -24.01 -4.45 0.85
CA VAL A 326 -23.59 -5.73 1.46
C VAL A 326 -22.92 -5.49 2.82
N PRO A 327 -22.91 -6.49 3.73
CA PRO A 327 -22.20 -6.36 5.00
C PRO A 327 -20.72 -5.99 4.77
N GLY A 328 -20.23 -4.97 5.49
CA GLY A 328 -18.89 -4.42 5.34
C GLY A 328 -17.81 -5.13 6.14
N SER A 329 -18.15 -6.06 7.00
CA SER A 329 -17.20 -6.80 7.87
C SER A 329 -16.23 -5.89 8.64
N ASN A 330 -16.69 -4.72 9.08
CA ASN A 330 -15.89 -3.66 9.73
C ASN A 330 -14.67 -3.22 8.88
N ALA A 331 -14.83 -3.16 7.57
CA ALA A 331 -13.74 -2.81 6.67
C ALA A 331 -13.19 -1.41 6.95
N ILE A 332 -11.87 -1.31 7.03
CA ILE A 332 -11.12 -0.04 7.05
C ILE A 332 -10.33 0.19 5.76
N ALA A 333 -10.12 -0.87 5.00
CA ALA A 333 -9.53 -0.81 3.66
C ALA A 333 -10.20 -1.85 2.77
N ILE A 334 -10.40 -1.51 1.49
CA ILE A 334 -10.94 -2.42 0.48
C ILE A 334 -10.13 -2.34 -0.81
N ALA A 335 -10.01 -3.48 -1.53
CA ALA A 335 -9.44 -3.56 -2.86
C ALA A 335 -10.18 -4.64 -3.68
N VAL A 336 -10.12 -4.57 -4.99
CA VAL A 336 -10.76 -5.54 -5.89
C VAL A 336 -9.75 -6.05 -6.91
N SER A 337 -9.79 -7.34 -7.22
CA SER A 337 -8.98 -7.93 -8.30
C SER A 337 -9.43 -7.41 -9.66
N ARG A 338 -8.49 -7.37 -10.62
CA ARG A 338 -8.70 -6.69 -11.94
C ARG A 338 -9.19 -7.62 -13.05
N ASN A 339 -9.34 -8.91 -12.77
CA ASN A 339 -9.74 -9.93 -13.74
C ASN A 339 -11.27 -10.07 -13.86
N ASP A 340 -11.74 -10.77 -14.88
CA ASP A 340 -13.17 -10.98 -15.17
C ASP A 340 -13.96 -11.77 -14.10
N GLN A 341 -13.25 -12.36 -13.13
CA GLN A 341 -13.84 -13.04 -11.99
C GLN A 341 -13.52 -12.28 -10.69
N PRO A 342 -14.05 -11.05 -10.50
CA PRO A 342 -13.60 -10.16 -9.45
C PRO A 342 -13.83 -10.73 -8.06
N ARG A 343 -12.82 -10.54 -7.20
CA ARG A 343 -12.91 -10.71 -5.76
C ARG A 343 -12.65 -9.37 -5.09
N LEU A 344 -13.52 -9.04 -4.15
CA LEU A 344 -13.35 -7.89 -3.29
C LEU A 344 -12.70 -8.36 -1.99
N TYR A 345 -11.68 -7.64 -1.56
CA TYR A 345 -10.94 -7.88 -0.33
C TYR A 345 -11.17 -6.72 0.63
N ALA A 346 -11.28 -7.04 1.91
CA ALA A 346 -11.43 -6.05 2.95
C ALA A 346 -10.55 -6.38 4.17
N ILE A 347 -10.00 -5.36 4.81
CA ILE A 347 -9.35 -5.48 6.12
C ILE A 347 -10.38 -5.13 7.18
N ASP A 348 -10.73 -6.11 8.03
CA ASP A 348 -11.52 -5.88 9.24
C ASP A 348 -10.67 -5.09 10.26
N GLY A 349 -10.99 -3.83 10.47
CA GLY A 349 -10.22 -2.94 11.35
C GLY A 349 -10.30 -3.27 12.83
N LEU A 350 -11.23 -4.15 13.26
CA LEU A 350 -11.36 -4.58 14.65
C LEU A 350 -10.53 -5.83 14.98
N LYS A 351 -10.26 -6.66 13.97
CA LYS A 351 -9.60 -7.97 14.15
C LYS A 351 -8.35 -8.12 13.30
N MET A 352 -8.01 -7.12 12.49
CA MET A 352 -6.95 -7.20 11.47
C MET A 352 -7.05 -8.47 10.63
N ALA A 353 -8.29 -8.84 10.28
CA ALA A 353 -8.56 -10.00 9.45
C ALA A 353 -8.74 -9.59 7.99
N LEU A 354 -8.23 -10.42 7.08
CA LEU A 354 -8.46 -10.28 5.65
C LEU A 354 -9.74 -11.04 5.26
N VAL A 355 -10.73 -10.32 4.75
CA VAL A 355 -12.04 -10.86 4.35
C VAL A 355 -12.14 -10.88 2.83
N VAL A 356 -12.56 -12.00 2.25
CA VAL A 356 -12.70 -12.21 0.82
C VAL A 356 -14.16 -12.33 0.43
N TYR A 357 -14.58 -11.52 -0.52
CA TYR A 357 -15.90 -11.58 -1.13
C TYR A 357 -15.81 -12.07 -2.58
N ASP A 358 -16.73 -12.92 -2.98
CA ASP A 358 -17.03 -13.13 -4.41
C ASP A 358 -17.80 -11.91 -4.90
N ALA A 359 -17.24 -11.17 -5.86
CA ALA A 359 -17.79 -9.93 -6.38
C ALA A 359 -18.26 -10.00 -7.85
N ARG A 360 -18.40 -11.20 -8.40
CA ARG A 360 -18.91 -11.43 -9.76
C ARG A 360 -20.32 -10.85 -9.97
N SER A 361 -21.11 -10.90 -8.92
CA SER A 361 -22.46 -10.28 -8.87
C SER A 361 -22.55 -9.40 -7.61
N LYS A 362 -23.65 -9.49 -6.85
CA LYS A 362 -23.73 -8.89 -5.51
C LYS A 362 -22.68 -9.55 -4.61
N PRO A 363 -21.76 -8.77 -3.99
CA PRO A 363 -20.69 -9.34 -3.18
C PRO A 363 -21.18 -10.22 -2.02
N VAL A 364 -20.57 -11.39 -1.87
CA VAL A 364 -20.87 -12.35 -0.79
C VAL A 364 -19.56 -12.82 -0.15
N VAL A 365 -19.47 -12.76 1.18
CA VAL A 365 -18.31 -13.24 1.92
C VAL A 365 -18.08 -14.73 1.65
N LYS A 366 -16.87 -15.10 1.30
CA LYS A 366 -16.45 -16.48 1.00
C LYS A 366 -15.44 -17.03 2.00
N ARG A 367 -14.47 -16.20 2.39
CA ARG A 367 -13.34 -16.63 3.24
C ARG A 367 -12.90 -15.52 4.14
N ARG A 368 -12.18 -15.90 5.18
CA ARG A 368 -11.59 -14.99 6.14
C ARG A 368 -10.27 -15.56 6.66
N MET A 369 -9.26 -14.73 6.78
CA MET A 369 -7.99 -15.01 7.43
C MET A 369 -7.91 -14.11 8.66
N GLU A 370 -7.95 -14.70 9.83
CA GLU A 370 -7.82 -13.95 11.09
C GLU A 370 -6.36 -13.56 11.31
N ASN A 371 -6.12 -12.42 11.96
CA ASN A 371 -4.79 -11.91 12.28
C ASN A 371 -3.85 -11.85 11.05
N ALA A 372 -4.36 -11.32 9.93
CA ALA A 372 -3.60 -11.24 8.68
C ALA A 372 -2.44 -10.23 8.76
N ALA A 373 -2.52 -9.28 9.67
CA ALA A 373 -1.51 -8.25 9.94
C ALA A 373 -1.65 -7.76 11.39
N GLU A 374 -0.69 -6.96 11.86
CA GLU A 374 -0.79 -6.25 13.13
C GLU A 374 -1.55 -4.93 12.97
N ILE A 375 -1.12 -4.07 12.02
CA ILE A 375 -1.78 -2.80 11.70
C ILE A 375 -1.67 -2.56 10.19
N ALA A 376 -2.63 -3.08 9.43
CA ALA A 376 -2.71 -2.84 7.99
C ALA A 376 -3.85 -1.85 7.70
N THR A 377 -3.57 -0.83 6.91
CA THR A 377 -4.53 0.22 6.52
C THR A 377 -4.71 0.33 5.01
N ALA A 378 -3.99 -0.46 4.25
CA ALA A 378 -4.03 -0.48 2.79
C ALA A 378 -3.89 -1.91 2.25
N LEU A 379 -4.33 -2.10 1.02
CA LEU A 379 -4.19 -3.31 0.21
C LEU A 379 -3.75 -2.91 -1.20
N GLU A 380 -2.85 -3.69 -1.82
CA GLU A 380 -2.59 -3.59 -3.26
C GLU A 380 -2.80 -4.95 -3.91
N MET A 381 -3.28 -4.94 -5.16
CA MET A 381 -3.55 -6.14 -5.95
C MET A 381 -2.47 -6.34 -7.02
N GLN A 382 -2.30 -7.61 -7.38
CA GLN A 382 -1.47 -8.00 -8.52
C GLN A 382 -1.94 -7.34 -9.80
#